data_b0cc2af31502a129d32e9a288ee8bcf2
#
_entry.id   b0cc2af31502a129d32e9a288ee8bcf2
#
_cell.length_a   1.000
_cell.length_b   1.000
_cell.length_c   1.000
_cell.angle_alpha   90.00
_cell.angle_beta   90.00
_cell.angle_gamma   90.00
#
_symmetry.space_group_name_H-M   'P 1'
#
loop_
_entity.id
_entity.type
_entity.pdbx_description
1 polymer ?
#
loop_
_entity_poly.entity_id
_entity_poly.type
_entity_poly.pdbx_seq_one_letter_code
_entity_poly.pdbx_strand_id
1 'polypeptide(L)'
;MKILVYIQQDEGKINSVSLEALKGAQDIAAQTNGTVSALSFNSGVCSQLTGYNVSEVLLAEDEKLNTFNPLFYLKALEDIAKAESPDIILFGHSYEARDWAPRLSARLDIPLISDCIGFKKEDKLTFIRSIYQGKLNSDSVVNNGAFIVSFQSGAFRVDGLQSGSAEILSLIHI
;
A
#
# COMPACT_ATOMS: atom_id res chain seq x y z
N MET A 1 2.59 10.47 10.66
CA MET A 1 2.42 9.06 10.24
C MET A 1 2.83 8.95 8.79
N LYS A 2 3.79 8.10 8.46
CA LYS A 2 4.28 7.86 7.08
C LYS A 2 3.61 6.60 6.53
N ILE A 3 2.88 6.72 5.42
CA ILE A 3 2.16 5.61 4.78
C ILE A 3 2.85 5.34 3.44
N LEU A 4 3.37 4.12 3.26
CA LEU A 4 3.91 3.64 2.00
C LEU A 4 2.85 2.79 1.29
N VAL A 5 2.42 3.23 0.11
CA VAL A 5 1.42 2.51 -0.68
C VAL A 5 2.10 1.83 -1.86
N TYR A 6 2.10 0.50 -1.86
CA TYR A 6 2.53 -0.26 -3.03
C TYR A 6 1.44 -0.28 -4.10
N ILE A 7 1.79 0.13 -5.30
CA ILE A 7 0.90 0.21 -6.45
C ILE A 7 1.26 -0.89 -7.44
N GLN A 8 0.42 -1.90 -7.51
CA GLN A 8 0.51 -2.96 -8.49
C GLN A 8 0.18 -2.44 -9.88
N GLN A 9 0.86 -2.96 -10.87
CA GLN A 9 0.62 -2.68 -12.27
C GLN A 9 0.18 -3.94 -13.02
N ASP A 10 -0.66 -3.74 -14.04
CA ASP A 10 -1.06 -4.77 -14.98
C ASP A 10 -0.78 -4.22 -16.38
N GLU A 11 0.18 -4.80 -17.10
CA GLU A 11 0.58 -4.38 -18.47
C GLU A 11 0.85 -2.87 -18.60
N GLY A 12 1.53 -2.27 -17.62
CA GLY A 12 1.87 -0.83 -17.59
C GLY A 12 0.72 0.11 -17.17
N LYS A 13 -0.39 -0.44 -16.71
CA LYS A 13 -1.51 0.33 -16.13
C LYS A 13 -1.61 0.08 -14.63
N ILE A 14 -2.09 1.08 -13.92
CA ILE A 14 -2.35 0.92 -12.49
C ILE A 14 -3.50 -0.07 -12.30
N ASN A 15 -3.28 -1.09 -11.47
CA ASN A 15 -4.33 -2.00 -11.06
C ASN A 15 -5.42 -1.25 -10.26
N SER A 16 -6.70 -1.49 -10.56
CA SER A 16 -7.82 -0.77 -9.96
C SER A 16 -7.86 -0.86 -8.43
N VAL A 17 -7.54 -2.03 -7.86
CA VAL A 17 -7.52 -2.23 -6.41
C VAL A 17 -6.41 -1.42 -5.75
N SER A 18 -5.31 -1.14 -6.46
CA SER A 18 -4.26 -0.24 -5.98
C SER A 18 -4.70 1.22 -5.92
N LEU A 19 -5.54 1.68 -6.85
CA LEU A 19 -6.14 3.02 -6.76
C LEU A 19 -7.09 3.14 -5.57
N GLU A 20 -7.86 2.11 -5.29
CA GLU A 20 -8.70 2.05 -4.09
C GLU A 20 -7.86 2.10 -2.81
N ALA A 21 -6.75 1.35 -2.78
CA ALA A 21 -5.81 1.37 -1.68
C ALA A 21 -5.16 2.75 -1.50
N LEU A 22 -4.80 3.42 -2.59
CA LEU A 22 -4.28 4.80 -2.57
C LEU A 22 -5.31 5.78 -2.00
N LYS A 23 -6.59 5.63 -2.38
CA LYS A 23 -7.68 6.43 -1.80
C LYS A 23 -7.80 6.21 -0.29
N GLY A 24 -7.78 4.95 0.16
CA GLY A 24 -7.79 4.63 1.58
C GLY A 24 -6.58 5.24 2.33
N ALA A 25 -5.40 5.24 1.72
CA ALA A 25 -4.21 5.88 2.29
C ALA A 25 -4.35 7.40 2.41
N GLN A 26 -4.89 8.07 1.38
CA GLN A 26 -5.18 9.51 1.44
C GLN A 26 -6.17 9.85 2.57
N ASP A 27 -7.20 9.03 2.74
CA ASP A 27 -8.19 9.22 3.81
C ASP A 27 -7.60 9.02 5.21
N ILE A 28 -6.74 8.01 5.38
CA ILE A 28 -6.01 7.79 6.63
C ILE A 28 -5.08 8.98 6.91
N ALA A 29 -4.32 9.41 5.92
CA ALA A 29 -3.39 10.53 6.06
C ALA A 29 -4.12 11.82 6.45
N ALA A 30 -5.27 12.11 5.86
CA ALA A 30 -6.10 13.27 6.19
C ALA A 30 -6.58 13.25 7.65
N GLN A 31 -6.92 12.07 8.19
CA GLN A 31 -7.40 11.93 9.57
C GLN A 31 -6.28 11.82 10.62
N THR A 32 -5.05 11.56 10.18
CA THR A 32 -3.90 11.35 11.08
C THR A 32 -2.81 12.40 10.95
N ASN A 33 -3.02 13.43 10.11
CA ASN A 33 -1.99 14.38 9.68
C ASN A 33 -0.74 13.65 9.17
N GLY A 34 -0.95 12.59 8.41
CA GLY A 34 0.10 11.75 7.85
C GLY A 34 0.52 12.18 6.45
N THR A 35 1.51 11.48 5.91
CA THR A 35 2.00 11.61 4.54
C THR A 35 1.87 10.30 3.80
N VAL A 36 1.64 10.35 2.48
CA VAL A 36 1.52 9.18 1.61
C VAL A 36 2.64 9.20 0.59
N SER A 37 3.46 8.15 0.56
CA SER A 37 4.41 7.89 -0.53
C SER A 37 3.89 6.72 -1.36
N ALA A 38 3.83 6.88 -2.67
CA ALA A 38 3.39 5.80 -3.59
C ALA A 38 4.62 5.10 -4.16
N LEU A 39 4.62 3.76 -4.18
CA LEU A 39 5.70 2.93 -4.69
C LEU A 39 5.22 2.09 -5.87
N SER A 40 5.96 2.08 -6.96
CA SER A 40 5.78 1.09 -8.03
C SER A 40 7.12 0.65 -8.63
N PHE A 41 7.10 -0.52 -9.27
CA PHE A 41 8.23 -1.09 -9.99
C PHE A 41 8.18 -0.81 -11.50
N ASN A 42 7.29 0.09 -11.93
CA ASN A 42 7.09 0.43 -13.33
C ASN A 42 7.09 1.96 -13.52
N SER A 43 7.99 2.47 -14.36
CA SER A 43 8.17 3.91 -14.60
C SER A 43 6.93 4.55 -15.24
N GLY A 44 6.22 3.84 -16.12
CA GLY A 44 4.99 4.33 -16.72
C GLY A 44 3.86 4.49 -15.70
N VAL A 45 3.78 3.59 -14.73
CA VAL A 45 2.85 3.70 -13.60
C VAL A 45 3.27 4.83 -12.67
N CYS A 46 4.55 4.97 -12.35
CA CYS A 46 5.04 6.10 -11.55
C CYS A 46 4.70 7.46 -12.19
N SER A 47 4.82 7.56 -13.51
CA SER A 47 4.43 8.77 -14.24
C SER A 47 2.93 9.09 -14.09
N GLN A 48 2.06 8.08 -14.07
CA GLN A 48 0.62 8.27 -13.82
C GLN A 48 0.34 8.70 -12.37
N LEU A 49 1.13 8.18 -11.41
CA LEU A 49 0.96 8.46 -9.99
C LEU A 49 1.31 9.90 -9.60
N THR A 50 2.12 10.62 -10.38
CA THR A 50 2.44 12.02 -10.11
C THR A 50 1.20 12.94 -10.11
N GLY A 51 0.14 12.56 -10.79
CA GLY A 51 -1.13 13.30 -10.82
C GLY A 51 -1.98 13.18 -9.57
N TYR A 52 -1.61 12.36 -8.60
CA TYR A 52 -2.35 12.18 -7.35
C TYR A 52 -1.68 12.92 -6.18
N ASN A 53 -2.48 13.26 -5.17
CA ASN A 53 -2.00 13.90 -3.95
C ASN A 53 -1.25 12.88 -3.07
N VAL A 54 0.04 12.74 -3.36
CA VAL A 54 1.03 11.99 -2.58
C VAL A 54 2.24 12.88 -2.33
N SER A 55 3.01 12.62 -1.30
CA SER A 55 4.21 13.40 -0.96
C SER A 55 5.30 13.19 -2.00
N GLU A 56 5.40 11.97 -2.51
CA GLU A 56 6.41 11.53 -3.45
C GLU A 56 5.98 10.22 -4.12
N VAL A 57 6.55 9.95 -5.29
CA VAL A 57 6.40 8.68 -6.00
C VAL A 57 7.76 7.98 -6.02
N LEU A 58 7.86 6.82 -5.42
CA LEU A 58 9.07 6.02 -5.36
C LEU A 58 9.07 5.02 -6.54
N LEU A 59 10.12 5.09 -7.34
CA LEU A 59 10.34 4.18 -8.46
C LEU A 59 11.53 3.26 -8.14
N ALA A 60 11.28 1.96 -8.07
CA ALA A 60 12.32 0.95 -7.95
C ALA A 60 12.39 0.14 -9.25
N GLU A 61 13.41 0.39 -10.06
CA GLU A 61 13.61 -0.29 -11.35
C GLU A 61 14.71 -1.34 -11.22
N ASP A 62 14.37 -2.56 -11.60
CA ASP A 62 15.30 -3.67 -11.82
C ASP A 62 14.68 -4.60 -12.88
N GLU A 63 15.49 -5.18 -13.76
CA GLU A 63 15.00 -6.12 -14.78
C GLU A 63 14.23 -7.30 -14.17
N LYS A 64 14.59 -7.74 -12.97
CA LYS A 64 13.91 -8.81 -12.23
C LYS A 64 12.52 -8.44 -11.72
N LEU A 65 12.20 -7.14 -11.68
CA LEU A 65 10.90 -6.62 -11.25
C LEU A 65 9.94 -6.35 -12.43
N ASN A 66 10.41 -6.49 -13.67
CA ASN A 66 9.57 -6.32 -14.86
C ASN A 66 8.48 -7.38 -14.99
N THR A 67 8.73 -8.57 -14.45
CA THR A 67 7.76 -9.66 -14.40
C THR A 67 7.57 -10.08 -12.95
N PHE A 68 6.33 -10.30 -12.56
CA PHE A 68 6.03 -10.71 -11.20
C PHE A 68 6.77 -11.99 -10.82
N ASN A 69 7.60 -11.87 -9.81
CA ASN A 69 8.21 -12.98 -9.09
C ASN A 69 8.13 -12.66 -7.59
N PRO A 70 7.42 -13.49 -6.81
CA PRO A 70 7.16 -13.19 -5.41
C PRO A 70 8.43 -13.03 -4.56
N LEU A 71 9.52 -13.71 -4.91
CA LEU A 71 10.78 -13.62 -4.15
C LEU A 71 11.54 -12.33 -4.44
N PHE A 72 11.55 -11.87 -5.70
CA PHE A 72 12.17 -10.59 -6.06
C PHE A 72 11.36 -9.42 -5.53
N TYR A 73 10.03 -9.46 -5.67
CA TYR A 73 9.13 -8.45 -5.10
C TYR A 73 9.25 -8.37 -3.58
N LEU A 74 9.27 -9.52 -2.90
CA LEU A 74 9.47 -9.59 -1.47
C LEU A 74 10.78 -8.95 -1.03
N LYS A 75 11.89 -9.24 -1.76
CA LYS A 75 13.20 -8.66 -1.43
C LYS A 75 13.21 -7.14 -1.63
N ALA A 76 12.69 -6.66 -2.77
CA ALA A 76 12.61 -5.23 -3.05
C ALA A 76 11.74 -4.49 -2.02
N LEU A 77 10.57 -5.02 -1.70
CA LEU A 77 9.67 -4.42 -0.70
C LEU A 77 10.29 -4.42 0.70
N GLU A 78 11.01 -5.48 1.08
CA GLU A 78 11.73 -5.53 2.35
C GLU A 78 12.82 -4.45 2.44
N ASP A 79 13.64 -4.29 1.40
CA ASP A 79 14.71 -3.31 1.37
C ASP A 79 14.17 -1.87 1.41
N ILE A 80 13.13 -1.61 0.62
CA ILE A 80 12.45 -0.30 0.61
C ILE A 80 11.82 0.00 1.97
N ALA A 81 11.10 -0.96 2.55
CA ALA A 81 10.50 -0.78 3.86
C ALA A 81 11.53 -0.47 4.96
N LYS A 82 12.70 -1.10 4.89
CA LYS A 82 13.81 -0.80 5.82
C LYS A 82 14.42 0.58 5.61
N ALA A 83 14.58 1.01 4.35
CA ALA A 83 15.13 2.31 4.01
C ALA A 83 14.15 3.45 4.36
N GLU A 84 12.88 3.30 3.99
CA GLU A 84 11.85 4.32 4.15
C GLU A 84 11.25 4.37 5.55
N SER A 85 11.34 3.28 6.31
CA SER A 85 10.82 3.15 7.67
C SER A 85 9.39 3.67 7.81
N PRO A 86 8.42 3.20 7.00
CA PRO A 86 7.04 3.65 7.09
C PRO A 86 6.36 3.14 8.36
N ASP A 87 5.39 3.90 8.87
CA ASP A 87 4.51 3.46 9.95
C ASP A 87 3.48 2.43 9.42
N ILE A 88 3.03 2.60 8.17
CA ILE A 88 2.08 1.70 7.51
C ILE A 88 2.59 1.36 6.12
N ILE A 89 2.63 0.06 5.79
CA ILE A 89 2.73 -0.44 4.42
C ILE A 89 1.34 -0.85 3.97
N LEU A 90 0.84 -0.25 2.89
CA LEU A 90 -0.53 -0.39 2.45
C LEU A 90 -0.60 -0.79 0.97
N PHE A 91 -1.56 -1.65 0.60
CA PHE A 91 -1.75 -2.10 -0.78
C PHE A 91 -3.15 -2.68 -1.01
N GLY A 92 -3.52 -2.87 -2.27
CA GLY A 92 -4.74 -3.58 -2.64
C GLY A 92 -4.62 -5.09 -2.41
N HIS A 93 -5.68 -5.71 -1.91
CA HIS A 93 -5.70 -7.15 -1.60
C HIS A 93 -5.89 -7.98 -2.89
N SER A 94 -4.85 -8.04 -3.72
CA SER A 94 -4.81 -8.82 -4.96
C SER A 94 -4.27 -10.23 -4.75
N TYR A 95 -4.37 -11.08 -5.77
CA TYR A 95 -3.74 -12.41 -5.74
C TYR A 95 -2.21 -12.32 -5.64
N GLU A 96 -1.60 -11.35 -6.34
CA GLU A 96 -0.17 -11.08 -6.26
C GLU A 96 0.25 -10.71 -4.83
N ALA A 97 -0.46 -9.75 -4.22
CA ALA A 97 -0.16 -9.29 -2.88
C ALA A 97 -0.32 -10.39 -1.82
N ARG A 98 -1.27 -11.29 -1.99
CA ARG A 98 -1.49 -12.43 -1.08
C ARG A 98 -0.31 -13.40 -1.03
N ASP A 99 0.51 -13.46 -2.07
CA ASP A 99 1.70 -14.33 -2.10
C ASP A 99 2.86 -13.72 -1.30
N TRP A 100 3.19 -12.45 -1.51
CA TRP A 100 4.35 -11.84 -0.86
C TRP A 100 4.07 -11.19 0.50
N ALA A 101 2.87 -10.69 0.75
CA ALA A 101 2.60 -9.89 1.95
C ALA A 101 2.75 -10.63 3.28
N PRO A 102 2.30 -11.89 3.45
CA PRO A 102 2.55 -12.64 4.68
C PRO A 102 4.03 -12.91 4.93
N ARG A 103 4.80 -13.10 3.85
CA ARG A 103 6.25 -13.31 3.92
C ARG A 103 6.96 -12.01 4.30
N LEU A 104 6.50 -10.86 3.79
CA LEU A 104 7.02 -9.53 4.15
C LEU A 104 6.78 -9.26 5.63
N SER A 105 5.57 -9.53 6.12
CA SER A 105 5.22 -9.43 7.55
C SER A 105 6.18 -10.23 8.43
N ALA A 106 6.43 -11.48 8.06
CA ALA A 106 7.34 -12.35 8.79
C ALA A 106 8.81 -11.86 8.76
N ARG A 107 9.27 -11.33 7.62
CA ARG A 107 10.66 -10.83 7.49
C ARG A 107 10.90 -9.52 8.22
N LEU A 108 9.92 -8.65 8.27
CA LEU A 108 10.00 -7.38 8.99
C LEU A 108 9.63 -7.50 10.47
N ASP A 109 9.09 -8.65 10.88
CA ASP A 109 8.55 -8.90 12.23
C ASP A 109 7.49 -7.86 12.62
N ILE A 110 6.58 -7.55 11.69
CA ILE A 110 5.48 -6.61 11.89
C ILE A 110 4.13 -7.24 11.54
N PRO A 111 3.03 -6.87 12.23
CA PRO A 111 1.73 -7.48 11.99
C PRO A 111 1.16 -7.14 10.62
N LEU A 112 0.41 -8.09 10.03
CA LEU A 112 -0.38 -7.92 8.80
C LEU A 112 -1.87 -7.98 9.12
N ILE A 113 -2.60 -6.91 8.79
CA ILE A 113 -4.06 -6.88 8.79
C ILE A 113 -4.53 -6.94 7.34
N SER A 114 -4.94 -8.13 6.90
CA SER A 114 -5.28 -8.36 5.50
C SER A 114 -6.78 -8.24 5.23
N ASP A 115 -7.12 -7.90 3.97
CA ASP A 115 -8.48 -7.98 3.44
C ASP A 115 -9.48 -7.08 4.20
N CYS A 116 -9.06 -5.84 4.46
CA CYS A 116 -9.89 -4.86 5.16
C CYS A 116 -10.92 -4.23 4.23
N ILE A 117 -12.15 -4.07 4.71
CA ILE A 117 -13.24 -3.41 3.99
C ILE A 117 -13.34 -1.91 4.30
N GLY A 118 -12.49 -1.40 5.21
CA GLY A 118 -12.45 -0.01 5.59
C GLY A 118 -11.67 0.21 6.88
N PHE A 119 -11.70 1.44 7.36
CA PHE A 119 -11.11 1.83 8.63
C PHE A 119 -11.98 2.89 9.32
N LYS A 120 -11.73 3.10 10.60
CA LYS A 120 -12.26 4.22 11.38
C LYS A 120 -11.15 4.81 12.24
N LYS A 121 -11.20 6.12 12.48
CA LYS A 121 -10.28 6.84 13.35
C LYS A 121 -11.09 7.53 14.44
N GLU A 122 -11.06 6.93 15.58
CA GLU A 122 -11.53 7.50 16.85
C GLU A 122 -10.29 7.81 17.71
N ASP A 123 -10.18 7.21 18.88
CA ASP A 123 -8.96 7.30 19.69
C ASP A 123 -7.78 6.61 19.00
N LYS A 124 -8.04 5.46 18.36
CA LYS A 124 -7.05 4.66 17.60
C LYS A 124 -7.49 4.45 16.16
N LEU A 125 -6.51 4.25 15.29
CA LEU A 125 -6.75 3.80 13.92
C LEU A 125 -7.14 2.33 13.97
N THR A 126 -8.37 2.03 13.54
CA THR A 126 -8.97 0.70 13.59
C THR A 126 -9.33 0.25 12.20
N PHE A 127 -8.90 -0.94 11.80
CA PHE A 127 -9.21 -1.53 10.50
C PHE A 127 -10.35 -2.54 10.63
N ILE A 128 -11.28 -2.51 9.69
CA ILE A 128 -12.49 -3.32 9.71
C ILE A 128 -12.31 -4.44 8.71
N ARG A 129 -12.42 -5.68 9.16
CA ARG A 129 -12.38 -6.88 8.33
C ARG A 129 -13.73 -7.56 8.33
N SER A 130 -14.16 -7.98 7.14
CA SER A 130 -15.32 -8.86 7.00
C SER A 130 -14.92 -10.32 7.28
N ILE A 131 -15.66 -10.98 8.15
CA ILE A 131 -15.44 -12.39 8.50
C ILE A 131 -16.73 -13.20 8.32
N TYR A 132 -16.62 -14.51 8.24
CA TYR A 132 -17.75 -15.43 8.01
C TYR A 132 -18.59 -15.02 6.78
N GLN A 133 -17.92 -14.76 5.64
CA GLN A 133 -18.59 -14.38 4.38
C GLN A 133 -19.47 -13.12 4.53
N GLY A 134 -19.00 -12.12 5.27
CA GLY A 134 -19.71 -10.86 5.45
C GLY A 134 -20.77 -10.84 6.55
N LYS A 135 -20.93 -11.93 7.29
CA LYS A 135 -21.93 -11.98 8.38
C LYS A 135 -21.52 -11.19 9.61
N LEU A 136 -20.22 -11.04 9.84
CA LEU A 136 -19.68 -10.31 10.97
C LEU A 136 -18.51 -9.43 10.51
N ASN A 137 -18.27 -8.35 11.23
CA ASN A 137 -17.08 -7.53 11.08
C ASN A 137 -16.20 -7.67 12.32
N SER A 138 -14.89 -7.70 12.10
CA SER A 138 -13.87 -7.70 13.16
C SER A 138 -13.10 -6.39 13.10
N ASP A 139 -13.01 -5.72 14.21
CA ASP A 139 -12.18 -4.53 14.41
C ASP A 139 -10.76 -4.97 14.82
N SER A 140 -9.76 -4.47 14.10
CA SER A 140 -8.35 -4.77 14.33
C SER A 140 -7.56 -3.50 14.57
N VAL A 141 -6.78 -3.47 15.65
CA VAL A 141 -5.94 -2.32 16.05
C VAL A 141 -4.51 -2.79 16.27
N VAL A 142 -3.54 -2.03 15.76
CA VAL A 142 -2.13 -2.18 16.14
C VAL A 142 -1.81 -1.13 17.20
N ASN A 143 -1.36 -1.57 18.36
CA ASN A 143 -1.13 -0.67 19.47
C ASN A 143 0.19 0.11 19.34
N ASN A 144 1.24 -0.52 18.84
CA ASN A 144 2.57 0.06 18.73
C ASN A 144 3.32 -0.49 17.50
N GLY A 145 4.24 0.31 16.97
CA GLY A 145 5.12 -0.08 15.86
C GLY A 145 4.48 0.02 14.49
N ALA A 146 5.26 -0.30 13.48
CA ALA A 146 4.82 -0.35 12.09
C ALA A 146 3.95 -1.60 11.84
N PHE A 147 3.13 -1.55 10.79
CA PHE A 147 2.29 -2.67 10.40
C PHE A 147 1.94 -2.64 8.91
N ILE A 148 1.43 -3.75 8.42
CA ILE A 148 1.02 -3.93 7.04
C ILE A 148 -0.50 -4.03 6.97
N VAL A 149 -1.12 -3.37 5.97
CA VAL A 149 -2.57 -3.43 5.73
C VAL A 149 -2.86 -3.66 4.27
N SER A 150 -3.83 -4.50 3.96
CA SER A 150 -4.40 -4.57 2.62
C SER A 150 -5.89 -4.30 2.60
N PHE A 151 -6.33 -3.54 1.58
CA PHE A 151 -7.75 -3.25 1.37
C PHE A 151 -8.35 -4.15 0.30
N GLN A 152 -9.53 -4.67 0.60
CA GLN A 152 -10.35 -5.47 -0.31
C GLN A 152 -10.80 -4.63 -1.52
N SER A 153 -10.97 -5.27 -2.67
CA SER A 153 -11.60 -4.64 -3.82
C SER A 153 -13.03 -4.19 -3.49
N GLY A 154 -13.37 -2.96 -3.87
CA GLY A 154 -14.65 -2.33 -3.53
C GLY A 154 -14.68 -1.64 -2.17
N ALA A 155 -13.57 -1.63 -1.40
CA ALA A 155 -13.53 -0.97 -0.10
C ALA A 155 -13.59 0.56 -0.20
N PHE A 156 -13.04 1.15 -1.27
CA PHE A 156 -12.99 2.60 -1.47
C PHE A 156 -13.42 2.98 -2.89
N ARG A 157 -14.03 4.14 -3.02
CA ARG A 157 -14.44 4.69 -4.32
C ARG A 157 -13.32 5.53 -4.92
N VAL A 158 -12.87 5.15 -6.12
CA VAL A 158 -11.76 5.81 -6.83
C VAL A 158 -12.10 7.22 -7.29
N ASP A 159 -13.39 7.54 -7.50
CA ASP A 159 -13.85 8.88 -7.88
C ASP A 159 -13.57 9.96 -6.81
N GLY A 160 -13.25 9.55 -5.59
CA GLY A 160 -12.83 10.43 -4.50
C GLY A 160 -11.32 10.62 -4.37
N LEU A 161 -10.49 10.08 -5.27
CA LEU A 161 -9.05 10.30 -5.26
C LEU A 161 -8.70 11.79 -5.41
N GLN A 162 -7.82 12.25 -4.53
CA GLN A 162 -7.35 13.64 -4.58
C GLN A 162 -6.22 13.78 -5.61
N SER A 163 -6.34 14.80 -6.46
CA SER A 163 -5.32 15.17 -7.43
C SER A 163 -4.17 15.92 -6.75
N GLY A 164 -2.98 15.83 -7.34
CA GLY A 164 -1.78 16.48 -6.83
C GLY A 164 -0.73 16.66 -7.91
N SER A 165 0.48 16.93 -7.47
CA SER A 165 1.66 17.06 -8.33
C SER A 165 2.87 16.61 -7.51
N ALA A 166 3.19 15.33 -7.62
CA ALA A 166 4.30 14.73 -6.90
C ALA A 166 5.52 14.51 -7.78
N GLU A 167 6.70 14.54 -7.19
CA GLU A 167 7.95 14.20 -7.85
C GLU A 167 8.22 12.69 -7.80
N ILE A 168 8.90 12.18 -8.83
CA ILE A 168 9.37 10.79 -8.86
C ILE A 168 10.78 10.76 -8.29
N LEU A 169 10.97 9.93 -7.27
CA LEU A 169 12.28 9.59 -6.71
C LEU A 169 12.66 8.18 -7.15
N SER A 170 13.71 8.07 -7.95
CA SER A 170 14.24 6.78 -8.36
C SER A 170 15.11 6.20 -7.24
N LEU A 171 14.74 5.00 -6.78
CA LEU A 171 15.50 4.23 -5.81
C LEU A 171 16.54 3.39 -6.57
N ILE A 172 17.70 3.98 -6.85
CA ILE A 172 18.81 3.31 -7.53
C ILE A 172 19.52 2.44 -6.49
N HIS A 173 19.73 1.14 -6.80
CA HIS A 173 20.42 0.13 -5.97
C HIS A 173 19.61 -0.51 -4.83
N ILE A 174 18.50 -1.10 -5.19
CA ILE A 174 17.85 -2.08 -4.31
C ILE A 174 18.32 -3.50 -4.65
#